data_33802d8c0bff3896748340019050b42b
#
_entry.id   33802d8c0bff3896748340019050b42b
#
_cell.length_a   1.000
_cell.length_b   1.000
_cell.length_c   1.000
_cell.angle_alpha   90.00
_cell.angle_beta   90.00
_cell.angle_gamma   90.00
#
_symmetry.space_group_name_H-M   'P 1'
#
loop_
_entity.id
_entity.type
_entity.pdbx_description
1 polymer ?
#
loop_
_entity_poly.entity_id
_entity_poly.type
_entity_poly.pdbx_seq_one_letter_code
_entity_poly.pdbx_strand_id
1 'polypeptide(L)'
;MTNATKAALEASLKKLLLKKPLDKITINDLTTDCGISRMAFYYHFKDIYDLVEWSCLEDATQALQGKKTYETWQEGLQQIFEAVLENKPFIMNVYHSVSREQIETYLFHLTHDLLYGVVQEKAKGTGISEEDQSFIADFYKYSFTGVMLDWIKDGMKVDYHMIAEKMHRTMEGNVVNSIRNFEKRNKI
;
A
#
# COMPACT_ATOMS: atom_id res chain seq x y z
N MET A 1 3.69 -19.71 -15.70
CA MET A 1 3.15 -20.57 -14.60
C MET A 1 3.22 -19.91 -13.21
N THR A 2 4.17 -19.05 -12.91
CA THR A 2 4.38 -18.45 -11.56
C THR A 2 3.24 -17.52 -11.09
N ASN A 3 2.67 -16.69 -11.96
CA ASN A 3 1.60 -15.76 -11.57
C ASN A 3 0.26 -16.45 -11.29
N ALA A 4 -0.09 -17.50 -12.02
CA ALA A 4 -1.34 -18.23 -11.81
C ALA A 4 -1.40 -18.91 -10.44
N THR A 5 -0.28 -19.46 -9.95
CA THR A 5 -0.21 -20.09 -8.63
C THR A 5 -0.35 -19.06 -7.50
N LYS A 6 0.29 -17.90 -7.63
CA LYS A 6 0.15 -16.81 -6.66
C LYS A 6 -1.29 -16.31 -6.60
N ALA A 7 -1.92 -16.07 -7.75
CA ALA A 7 -3.32 -15.65 -7.84
C ALA A 7 -4.30 -16.68 -7.26
N ALA A 8 -4.04 -17.98 -7.46
CA ALA A 8 -4.86 -19.04 -6.87
C ALA A 8 -4.73 -19.06 -5.34
N LEU A 9 -3.52 -18.87 -4.80
CA LEU A 9 -3.27 -18.78 -3.36
C LEU A 9 -3.93 -17.57 -2.73
N GLU A 10 -3.87 -16.42 -3.40
CA GLU A 10 -4.54 -15.18 -2.98
C GLU A 10 -6.06 -15.36 -2.95
N ALA A 11 -6.66 -15.90 -4.02
CA ALA A 11 -8.10 -16.16 -4.08
C ALA A 11 -8.54 -17.12 -2.96
N SER A 12 -7.76 -18.16 -2.70
CA SER A 12 -8.00 -19.09 -1.58
C SER A 12 -7.89 -18.39 -0.23
N LEU A 13 -6.86 -17.54 -0.02
CA LEU A 13 -6.70 -16.77 1.21
C LEU A 13 -7.90 -15.86 1.44
N LYS A 14 -8.29 -15.04 0.45
CA LYS A 14 -9.45 -14.15 0.54
C LYS A 14 -10.75 -14.92 0.85
N LYS A 15 -10.96 -16.07 0.21
CA LYS A 15 -12.13 -16.96 0.45
C LYS A 15 -12.15 -17.54 1.86
N LEU A 16 -11.00 -17.97 2.38
CA LEU A 16 -10.89 -18.55 3.73
C LEU A 16 -11.06 -17.49 4.81
N LEU A 17 -10.58 -16.27 4.60
CA LEU A 17 -10.73 -15.15 5.51
C LEU A 17 -12.19 -14.68 5.69
N LEU A 18 -13.08 -15.03 4.77
CA LEU A 18 -14.53 -14.83 4.96
C LEU A 18 -15.14 -15.82 5.98
N LYS A 19 -14.43 -16.91 6.31
CA LYS A 19 -14.93 -18.01 7.15
C LYS A 19 -14.26 -18.09 8.51
N LYS A 20 -12.99 -17.69 8.60
CA LYS A 20 -12.20 -17.79 9.82
C LYS A 20 -11.09 -16.74 9.84
N PRO A 21 -10.64 -16.30 11.03
CA PRO A 21 -9.58 -15.31 11.15
C PRO A 21 -8.23 -15.88 10.67
N LEU A 22 -7.32 -14.96 10.31
CA LEU A 22 -6.02 -15.28 9.69
C LEU A 22 -5.18 -16.25 10.55
N ASP A 23 -5.19 -16.07 11.87
CA ASP A 23 -4.44 -16.92 12.83
C ASP A 23 -4.93 -18.37 12.88
N LYS A 24 -6.10 -18.66 12.31
CA LYS A 24 -6.69 -20.01 12.18
C LYS A 24 -6.53 -20.59 10.77
N ILE A 25 -5.96 -19.85 9.83
CA ILE A 25 -5.69 -20.35 8.49
C ILE A 25 -4.30 -20.98 8.48
N THR A 26 -4.21 -22.20 7.96
CA THR A 26 -2.94 -22.92 7.78
C THR A 26 -2.54 -22.98 6.31
N ILE A 27 -1.24 -23.19 6.04
CA ILE A 27 -0.77 -23.45 4.68
C ILE A 27 -1.48 -24.67 4.08
N ASN A 28 -1.81 -25.67 4.90
CA ASN A 28 -2.54 -26.84 4.44
C ASN A 28 -3.96 -26.50 3.97
N ASP A 29 -4.65 -25.60 4.67
CA ASP A 29 -5.98 -25.12 4.25
C ASP A 29 -5.91 -24.46 2.87
N LEU A 30 -4.93 -23.56 2.66
CA LEU A 30 -4.71 -22.85 1.40
C LEU A 30 -4.39 -23.82 0.26
N THR A 31 -3.42 -24.70 0.48
CA THR A 31 -2.96 -25.63 -0.56
C THR A 31 -4.00 -26.67 -0.93
N THR A 32 -4.80 -27.11 0.04
CA THR A 32 -5.94 -28.01 -0.20
C THR A 32 -7.04 -27.31 -0.99
N ASP A 33 -7.38 -26.07 -0.64
CA ASP A 33 -8.43 -25.30 -1.34
C ASP A 33 -8.07 -24.98 -2.78
N CYS A 34 -6.77 -24.71 -3.07
CA CYS A 34 -6.30 -24.43 -4.45
C CYS A 34 -5.84 -25.69 -5.20
N GLY A 35 -5.77 -26.86 -4.58
CA GLY A 35 -5.32 -28.09 -5.22
C GLY A 35 -3.82 -28.12 -5.57
N ILE A 36 -2.97 -27.39 -4.81
CA ILE A 36 -1.51 -27.35 -5.01
C ILE A 36 -0.75 -28.02 -3.88
N SER A 37 0.52 -28.35 -4.08
CA SER A 37 1.37 -28.94 -3.04
C SER A 37 1.90 -27.86 -2.07
N ARG A 38 2.25 -28.27 -0.83
CA ARG A 38 2.96 -27.40 0.13
C ARG A 38 4.30 -26.92 -0.42
N MET A 39 5.00 -27.73 -1.22
CA MET A 39 6.25 -27.29 -1.88
C MET A 39 6.01 -26.15 -2.86
N ALA A 40 4.89 -26.18 -3.61
CA ALA A 40 4.52 -25.10 -4.51
C ALA A 40 4.22 -23.80 -3.74
N PHE A 41 3.61 -23.88 -2.55
CA PHE A 41 3.46 -22.72 -1.67
C PHE A 41 4.83 -22.13 -1.28
N TYR A 42 5.72 -22.95 -0.69
CA TYR A 42 7.04 -22.49 -0.22
C TYR A 42 7.99 -22.05 -1.33
N TYR A 43 7.73 -22.42 -2.58
CA TYR A 43 8.44 -21.88 -3.72
C TYR A 43 8.14 -20.39 -3.95
N HIS A 44 6.94 -19.92 -3.55
CA HIS A 44 6.47 -18.56 -3.79
C HIS A 44 6.46 -17.68 -2.54
N PHE A 45 6.18 -18.25 -1.38
CA PHE A 45 5.97 -17.53 -0.13
C PHE A 45 6.64 -18.23 1.03
N LYS A 46 7.28 -17.45 1.88
CA LYS A 46 7.92 -17.93 3.11
C LYS A 46 6.90 -18.47 4.11
N ASP A 47 5.81 -17.74 4.28
CA ASP A 47 4.71 -18.04 5.19
C ASP A 47 3.40 -17.35 4.73
N ILE A 48 2.35 -17.48 5.53
CA ILE A 48 1.04 -16.88 5.21
C ILE A 48 1.10 -15.35 5.25
N TYR A 49 1.92 -14.75 6.09
CA TYR A 49 2.06 -13.30 6.21
C TYR A 49 2.73 -12.70 4.97
N ASP A 50 3.71 -13.40 4.40
CA ASP A 50 4.31 -13.04 3.11
C ASP A 50 3.29 -13.09 1.96
N LEU A 51 2.39 -14.08 1.96
CA LEU A 51 1.25 -14.10 1.02
C LEU A 51 0.28 -12.94 1.26
N VAL A 52 -0.01 -12.59 2.51
CA VAL A 52 -0.88 -11.44 2.85
C VAL A 52 -0.26 -10.14 2.33
N GLU A 53 1.03 -9.91 2.61
CA GLU A 53 1.76 -8.74 2.13
C GLU A 53 1.71 -8.64 0.62
N TRP A 54 2.04 -9.72 -0.07
CA TRP A 54 2.00 -9.78 -1.53
C TRP A 54 0.59 -9.48 -2.07
N SER A 55 -0.47 -10.03 -1.45
CA SER A 55 -1.86 -9.79 -1.85
C SER A 55 -2.26 -8.31 -1.70
N CYS A 56 -1.87 -7.67 -0.59
CA CYS A 56 -2.11 -6.25 -0.38
C CYS A 56 -1.39 -5.38 -1.41
N LEU A 57 -0.12 -5.70 -1.71
CA LEU A 57 0.68 -4.97 -2.70
C LEU A 57 0.16 -5.17 -4.13
N GLU A 58 -0.30 -6.37 -4.48
CA GLU A 58 -0.87 -6.68 -5.80
C GLU A 58 -2.18 -5.93 -6.03
N ASP A 59 -3.13 -6.00 -5.07
CA ASP A 59 -4.40 -5.25 -5.13
C ASP A 59 -4.16 -3.76 -5.32
N ALA A 60 -3.24 -3.21 -4.56
CA ALA A 60 -2.91 -1.79 -4.64
C ALA A 60 -2.17 -1.41 -5.93
N THR A 61 -1.27 -2.26 -6.42
CA THR A 61 -0.59 -2.05 -7.70
C THR A 61 -1.59 -2.07 -8.86
N GLN A 62 -2.55 -2.98 -8.83
CA GLN A 62 -3.63 -3.04 -9.80
C GLN A 62 -4.52 -1.78 -9.72
N ALA A 63 -4.88 -1.33 -8.52
CA ALA A 63 -5.65 -0.12 -8.33
C ALA A 63 -4.94 1.12 -8.91
N LEU A 64 -3.63 1.23 -8.72
CA LEU A 64 -2.87 2.40 -9.16
C LEU A 64 -2.69 2.53 -10.68
N GLN A 65 -2.71 1.47 -11.47
CA GLN A 65 -2.64 1.39 -12.94
C GLN A 65 -2.15 2.65 -13.69
N GLY A 66 -0.90 3.09 -13.43
CA GLY A 66 -0.31 4.26 -14.09
C GLY A 66 -0.61 5.62 -13.45
N LYS A 67 -1.36 5.69 -12.36
CA LYS A 67 -1.68 6.93 -11.62
C LYS A 67 -0.58 7.30 -10.61
N LYS A 68 0.66 7.32 -11.05
CA LYS A 68 1.86 7.56 -10.20
C LYS A 68 2.59 8.86 -10.54
N THR A 69 1.93 9.79 -11.25
CA THR A 69 2.50 11.09 -11.61
C THR A 69 1.99 12.19 -10.69
N TYR A 70 2.66 13.32 -10.70
CA TYR A 70 2.19 14.49 -9.93
C TYR A 70 0.78 14.96 -10.34
N GLU A 71 0.42 14.79 -11.61
CA GLU A 71 -0.92 15.18 -12.09
C GLU A 71 -2.00 14.17 -11.72
N THR A 72 -1.63 12.89 -11.53
CA THR A 72 -2.57 11.78 -11.30
C THR A 72 -2.54 11.24 -9.86
N TRP A 73 -1.64 11.73 -8.99
CA TRP A 73 -1.48 11.18 -7.64
C TRP A 73 -2.76 11.24 -6.79
N GLN A 74 -3.58 12.27 -6.98
CA GLN A 74 -4.85 12.40 -6.28
C GLN A 74 -5.82 11.28 -6.67
N GLU A 75 -5.91 10.98 -7.96
CA GLU A 75 -6.73 9.88 -8.44
C GLU A 75 -6.16 8.54 -7.93
N GLY A 76 -4.83 8.38 -7.94
CA GLY A 76 -4.15 7.22 -7.37
C GLY A 76 -4.45 7.04 -5.88
N LEU A 77 -4.46 8.13 -5.12
CA LEU A 77 -4.82 8.14 -3.71
C LEU A 77 -6.27 7.64 -3.49
N GLN A 78 -7.23 8.16 -4.27
CA GLN A 78 -8.62 7.74 -4.21
C GLN A 78 -8.76 6.26 -4.55
N GLN A 79 -8.07 5.78 -5.58
CA GLN A 79 -8.09 4.37 -5.99
C GLN A 79 -7.54 3.42 -4.92
N ILE A 80 -6.52 3.85 -4.15
CA ILE A 80 -6.03 3.06 -3.01
C ILE A 80 -7.11 2.95 -1.93
N PHE A 81 -7.78 4.05 -1.56
CA PHE A 81 -8.87 4.02 -0.60
C PHE A 81 -10.03 3.14 -1.07
N GLU A 82 -10.39 3.24 -2.35
CA GLU A 82 -11.44 2.42 -2.98
C GLU A 82 -11.09 0.93 -2.93
N ALA A 83 -9.88 0.54 -3.34
CA ALA A 83 -9.41 -0.84 -3.29
C ALA A 83 -9.40 -1.41 -1.86
N VAL A 84 -9.01 -0.60 -0.87
CA VAL A 84 -9.07 -0.99 0.55
C VAL A 84 -10.52 -1.19 1.00
N LEU A 85 -11.44 -0.31 0.58
CA LEU A 85 -12.86 -0.42 0.94
C LEU A 85 -13.54 -1.62 0.26
N GLU A 86 -13.27 -1.86 -1.00
CA GLU A 86 -13.79 -3.02 -1.74
C GLU A 86 -13.37 -4.35 -1.12
N ASN A 87 -12.13 -4.39 -0.59
CA ASN A 87 -11.58 -5.54 0.11
C ASN A 87 -11.78 -5.48 1.64
N LYS A 88 -12.72 -4.69 2.12
CA LYS A 88 -12.94 -4.44 3.57
C LYS A 88 -12.94 -5.71 4.44
N PRO A 89 -13.63 -6.82 4.14
CA PRO A 89 -13.59 -8.01 4.97
C PRO A 89 -12.18 -8.60 5.11
N PHE A 90 -11.40 -8.61 4.03
CA PHE A 90 -10.00 -9.04 4.00
C PHE A 90 -9.14 -8.10 4.85
N ILE A 91 -9.21 -6.80 4.57
CA ILE A 91 -8.41 -5.76 5.26
C ILE A 91 -8.69 -5.76 6.77
N MET A 92 -9.96 -5.82 7.19
CA MET A 92 -10.31 -5.86 8.62
C MET A 92 -9.80 -7.12 9.31
N ASN A 93 -9.84 -8.27 8.63
CA ASN A 93 -9.30 -9.51 9.19
C ASN A 93 -7.77 -9.42 9.34
N VAL A 94 -7.07 -8.92 8.34
CA VAL A 94 -5.63 -8.65 8.39
C VAL A 94 -5.31 -7.67 9.53
N TYR A 95 -6.02 -6.55 9.61
CA TYR A 95 -5.84 -5.52 10.64
C TYR A 95 -5.95 -6.06 12.07
N HIS A 96 -6.84 -7.03 12.32
CA HIS A 96 -7.02 -7.64 13.63
C HIS A 96 -6.09 -8.82 13.92
N SER A 97 -5.42 -9.37 12.90
CA SER A 97 -4.64 -10.60 13.01
C SER A 97 -3.13 -10.41 12.92
N VAL A 98 -2.65 -9.26 12.41
CA VAL A 98 -1.22 -8.97 12.30
C VAL A 98 -0.81 -7.82 13.22
N SER A 99 0.48 -7.71 13.50
CA SER A 99 0.97 -6.59 14.30
C SER A 99 0.82 -5.25 13.55
N ARG A 100 0.70 -4.17 14.30
CA ARG A 100 0.66 -2.82 13.73
C ARG A 100 1.90 -2.54 12.86
N GLU A 101 3.07 -2.97 13.31
CA GLU A 101 4.32 -2.83 12.58
C GLU A 101 4.29 -3.50 11.20
N GLN A 102 3.71 -4.71 11.11
CA GLN A 102 3.54 -5.40 9.82
C GLN A 102 2.60 -4.65 8.88
N ILE A 103 1.47 -4.15 9.39
CA ILE A 103 0.53 -3.38 8.56
C ILE A 103 1.19 -2.06 8.09
N GLU A 104 1.92 -1.37 8.97
CA GLU A 104 2.67 -0.17 8.60
C GLU A 104 3.69 -0.48 7.50
N THR A 105 4.41 -1.59 7.60
CA THR A 105 5.36 -2.03 6.58
C THR A 105 4.69 -2.24 5.22
N TYR A 106 3.53 -2.91 5.18
CA TYR A 106 2.77 -3.12 3.93
C TYR A 106 2.35 -1.78 3.29
N LEU A 107 1.82 -0.86 4.11
CA LEU A 107 1.42 0.47 3.63
C LEU A 107 2.63 1.33 3.22
N PHE A 108 3.77 1.18 3.88
CA PHE A 108 4.99 1.91 3.54
C PHE A 108 5.53 1.50 2.17
N HIS A 109 5.59 0.20 1.87
CA HIS A 109 6.00 -0.28 0.55
C HIS A 109 5.09 0.28 -0.55
N LEU A 110 3.77 0.22 -0.33
CA LEU A 110 2.79 0.71 -1.28
C LEU A 110 2.91 2.22 -1.54
N THR A 111 3.01 3.01 -0.48
CA THR A 111 2.92 4.46 -0.58
C THR A 111 4.24 5.12 -0.93
N HIS A 112 5.37 4.50 -0.56
CA HIS A 112 6.70 5.05 -0.87
C HIS A 112 6.89 5.21 -2.38
N ASP A 113 6.69 4.16 -3.16
CA ASP A 113 6.93 4.18 -4.61
C ASP A 113 6.05 5.21 -5.33
N LEU A 114 4.79 5.34 -4.88
CA LEU A 114 3.88 6.35 -5.40
C LEU A 114 4.40 7.76 -5.14
N LEU A 115 4.71 8.05 -3.88
CA LEU A 115 5.12 9.38 -3.46
C LEU A 115 6.53 9.74 -3.96
N TYR A 116 7.44 8.77 -3.99
CA TYR A 116 8.79 8.98 -4.54
C TYR A 116 8.75 9.32 -6.03
N GLY A 117 7.90 8.65 -6.82
CA GLY A 117 7.68 8.98 -8.22
C GLY A 117 7.19 10.42 -8.42
N VAL A 118 6.25 10.88 -7.59
CA VAL A 118 5.75 12.27 -7.58
C VAL A 118 6.85 13.27 -7.24
N VAL A 119 7.67 12.98 -6.22
CA VAL A 119 8.79 13.84 -5.82
C VAL A 119 9.84 13.88 -6.91
N GLN A 120 10.25 12.75 -7.47
CA GLN A 120 11.23 12.67 -8.57
C GLN A 120 10.80 13.48 -9.79
N GLU A 121 9.52 13.40 -10.15
CA GLU A 121 9.00 14.17 -11.29
C GLU A 121 9.17 15.68 -11.09
N LYS A 122 8.85 16.18 -9.88
CA LYS A 122 8.97 17.61 -9.55
C LYS A 122 10.41 18.05 -9.24
N ALA A 123 11.28 17.12 -8.88
CA ALA A 123 12.69 17.38 -8.66
C ALA A 123 13.52 17.43 -9.96
N LYS A 124 12.96 17.07 -11.12
CA LYS A 124 13.66 17.14 -12.41
C LYS A 124 14.16 18.54 -12.69
N GLY A 125 15.46 18.67 -12.96
CA GLY A 125 16.11 19.95 -13.23
C GLY A 125 16.42 20.78 -11.98
N THR A 126 16.13 20.28 -10.77
CA THR A 126 16.59 20.86 -9.50
C THR A 126 17.91 20.22 -9.06
N GLY A 127 18.65 20.88 -8.17
CA GLY A 127 19.91 20.36 -7.63
C GLY A 127 19.76 19.55 -6.36
N ILE A 128 18.56 19.04 -6.00
CA ILE A 128 18.39 18.28 -4.78
C ILE A 128 18.87 16.83 -4.92
N SER A 129 19.47 16.29 -3.86
CA SER A 129 20.01 14.94 -3.83
C SER A 129 18.88 13.88 -3.87
N GLU A 130 19.22 12.64 -4.26
CA GLU A 130 18.29 11.51 -4.17
C GLU A 130 17.90 11.23 -2.71
N GLU A 131 18.81 11.45 -1.76
CA GLU A 131 18.55 11.32 -0.33
C GLU A 131 17.47 12.30 0.14
N ASP A 132 17.57 13.58 -0.28
CA ASP A 132 16.56 14.60 0.04
C ASP A 132 15.21 14.28 -0.60
N GLN A 133 15.21 13.77 -1.85
CA GLN A 133 13.99 13.33 -2.53
C GLN A 133 13.33 12.18 -1.78
N SER A 134 14.10 11.18 -1.36
CA SER A 134 13.60 10.06 -0.56
C SER A 134 13.05 10.52 0.79
N PHE A 135 13.74 11.44 1.47
CA PHE A 135 13.27 11.98 2.73
C PHE A 135 11.92 12.72 2.59
N ILE A 136 11.74 13.51 1.53
CA ILE A 136 10.47 14.19 1.26
C ILE A 136 9.36 13.17 1.02
N ALA A 137 9.62 12.13 0.24
CA ALA A 137 8.65 11.05 -0.01
C ALA A 137 8.28 10.32 1.28
N ASP A 138 9.27 9.99 2.11
CA ASP A 138 9.06 9.32 3.39
C ASP A 138 8.23 10.16 4.36
N PHE A 139 8.44 11.47 4.43
CA PHE A 139 7.65 12.36 5.27
C PHE A 139 6.15 12.26 4.92
N TYR A 140 5.81 12.31 3.64
CA TYR A 140 4.42 12.19 3.20
C TYR A 140 3.87 10.76 3.33
N LYS A 141 4.71 9.74 3.16
CA LYS A 141 4.37 8.33 3.39
C LYS A 141 3.83 8.11 4.80
N TYR A 142 4.50 8.64 5.83
CA TYR A 142 4.05 8.53 7.22
C TYR A 142 2.70 9.20 7.44
N SER A 143 2.50 10.37 6.86
CA SER A 143 1.22 11.09 6.96
C SER A 143 0.08 10.29 6.32
N PHE A 144 0.30 9.76 5.11
CA PHE A 144 -0.66 8.92 4.40
C PHE A 144 -1.01 7.66 5.19
N THR A 145 0.01 6.94 5.63
CA THR A 145 -0.16 5.69 6.38
C THR A 145 -0.93 5.93 7.69
N GLY A 146 -0.61 6.98 8.42
CA GLY A 146 -1.34 7.34 9.64
C GLY A 146 -2.83 7.57 9.40
N VAL A 147 -3.17 8.36 8.39
CA VAL A 147 -4.58 8.64 8.02
C VAL A 147 -5.32 7.38 7.57
N MET A 148 -4.67 6.55 6.76
CA MET A 148 -5.25 5.28 6.29
C MET A 148 -5.51 4.32 7.45
N LEU A 149 -4.56 4.17 8.36
CA LEU A 149 -4.70 3.28 9.53
C LEU A 149 -5.80 3.75 10.49
N ASP A 150 -5.93 5.06 10.72
CA ASP A 150 -7.01 5.58 11.54
C ASP A 150 -8.38 5.31 10.88
N TRP A 151 -8.49 5.48 9.56
CA TRP A 151 -9.71 5.18 8.84
C TRP A 151 -10.07 3.69 8.88
N ILE A 152 -9.09 2.79 8.72
CA ILE A 152 -9.29 1.33 8.85
C ILE A 152 -9.72 1.00 10.27
N LYS A 153 -9.02 1.51 11.29
CA LYS A 153 -9.31 1.31 12.71
C LYS A 153 -10.75 1.68 13.06
N ASP A 154 -11.26 2.78 12.51
CA ASP A 154 -12.63 3.25 12.73
C ASP A 154 -13.67 2.47 11.88
N GLY A 155 -13.24 1.40 11.22
CA GLY A 155 -14.08 0.51 10.43
C GLY A 155 -14.50 1.11 9.08
N MET A 156 -13.70 2.03 8.54
CA MET A 156 -13.91 2.64 7.22
C MET A 156 -15.30 3.31 7.10
N LYS A 157 -15.75 3.98 8.16
CA LYS A 157 -17.10 4.57 8.25
C LYS A 157 -17.21 5.91 7.55
N VAL A 158 -16.13 6.68 7.57
CA VAL A 158 -16.08 8.00 6.93
C VAL A 158 -15.93 7.82 5.42
N ASP A 159 -16.62 8.65 4.65
CA ASP A 159 -16.45 8.69 3.20
C ASP A 159 -14.99 9.03 2.85
N TYR A 160 -14.33 8.10 2.17
CA TYR A 160 -12.92 8.26 1.83
C TYR A 160 -12.68 9.41 0.84
N HIS A 161 -13.65 9.80 0.04
CA HIS A 161 -13.53 10.97 -0.83
C HIS A 161 -13.26 12.24 -0.03
N MET A 162 -13.93 12.40 1.13
CA MET A 162 -13.68 13.53 2.02
C MET A 162 -12.26 13.49 2.61
N ILE A 163 -11.75 12.30 2.92
CA ILE A 163 -10.39 12.13 3.45
C ILE A 163 -9.38 12.47 2.35
N ALA A 164 -9.53 11.88 1.17
CA ALA A 164 -8.67 12.11 0.02
C ALA A 164 -8.63 13.60 -0.39
N GLU A 165 -9.78 14.27 -0.39
CA GLU A 165 -9.87 15.71 -0.65
C GLU A 165 -9.08 16.55 0.38
N LYS A 166 -9.24 16.26 1.68
CA LYS A 166 -8.49 16.96 2.74
C LYS A 166 -7.00 16.73 2.61
N MET A 167 -6.59 15.49 2.32
CA MET A 167 -5.18 15.17 2.08
C MET A 167 -4.64 15.93 0.88
N HIS A 168 -5.38 15.95 -0.23
CA HIS A 168 -5.00 16.70 -1.43
C HIS A 168 -4.78 18.17 -1.10
N ARG A 169 -5.75 18.84 -0.50
CA ARG A 169 -5.64 20.28 -0.12
C ARG A 169 -4.45 20.54 0.80
N THR A 170 -4.13 19.61 1.69
CA THR A 170 -2.99 19.74 2.61
C THR A 170 -1.66 19.58 1.88
N MET A 171 -1.60 18.69 0.86
CA MET A 171 -0.36 18.38 0.15
C MET A 171 -0.13 19.27 -1.07
N GLU A 172 -1.19 19.90 -1.60
CA GLU A 172 -1.12 20.74 -2.80
C GLU A 172 -0.07 21.84 -2.64
N GLY A 173 0.89 21.88 -3.56
CA GLY A 173 2.02 22.82 -3.54
C GLY A 173 3.11 22.55 -2.50
N ASN A 174 2.83 21.76 -1.45
CA ASN A 174 3.79 21.53 -0.36
C ASN A 174 4.98 20.65 -0.78
N VAL A 175 4.79 19.68 -1.68
CA VAL A 175 5.88 18.89 -2.25
C VAL A 175 6.87 19.82 -3.00
N VAL A 176 6.35 20.71 -3.85
CA VAL A 176 7.16 21.68 -4.62
C VAL A 176 7.88 22.64 -3.68
N ASN A 177 7.20 23.11 -2.63
CA ASN A 177 7.82 24.00 -1.64
C ASN A 177 8.91 23.29 -0.85
N SER A 178 8.72 22.02 -0.49
CA SER A 178 9.76 21.21 0.16
C SER A 178 11.01 21.10 -0.73
N ILE A 179 10.85 20.73 -2.00
CA ILE A 179 11.96 20.67 -2.97
C ILE A 179 12.71 22.00 -3.05
N ARG A 180 12.00 23.12 -3.18
CA ARG A 180 12.62 24.47 -3.23
C ARG A 180 13.41 24.82 -1.95
N ASN A 181 12.94 24.38 -0.79
CA ASN A 181 13.61 24.65 0.46
C ASN A 181 14.93 23.86 0.59
N PHE A 182 14.95 22.61 0.13
CA PHE A 182 16.19 21.81 0.07
C PHE A 182 17.16 22.36 -0.98
N GLU A 183 16.69 22.75 -2.16
CA GLU A 183 17.53 23.36 -3.22
C GLU A 183 18.27 24.62 -2.75
N LYS A 184 17.61 25.47 -1.96
CA LYS A 184 18.22 26.70 -1.42
C LYS A 184 19.37 26.41 -0.45
N ARG A 185 19.29 25.32 0.34
CA ARG A 185 20.34 24.92 1.28
C ARG A 185 21.59 24.40 0.59
N ASN A 186 21.45 23.73 -0.54
CA ASN A 186 22.57 23.16 -1.29
C ASN A 186 23.36 24.20 -2.10
N LYS A 187 22.91 25.47 -2.13
CA LYS A 187 23.60 26.60 -2.80
C LYS A 187 24.40 27.48 -1.84
N ILE A 188 24.47 27.14 -0.54
CA ILE A 188 25.30 27.78 0.49
C ILE A 188 26.50 26.92 0.82
#